data_ff23f3ff23bb350e09970f5b308185b2
#
_entry.id   ff23f3ff23bb350e09970f5b308185b2
#
_cell.length_a   1.000
_cell.length_b   1.000
_cell.length_c   1.000
_cell.angle_alpha   90.00
_cell.angle_beta   90.00
_cell.angle_gamma   90.00
#
_symmetry.space_group_name_H-M   'P 1'
#
loop_
_entity.id
_entity.type
_entity.pdbx_description
1 polymer ?
#
loop_
_entity_poly.entity_id
_entity_poly.type
_entity_poly.pdbx_seq_one_letter_code
_entity_poly.pdbx_strand_id
1 'polypeptide(L)'
;MANVLKSLKENFADLYELLKNNQGENGLLFLVPNPRYYSKDSLNDKTFYYSHIFKRSNYDPTLYVNFIGKVMKSLDSKKFFPALGFKSKFEVTVKSSGLNEDSILFYAIDGICIDGETNISVVGKEVEESNFEFRQCDSSEEYIKYYTNEQLKDKKYKRYNKARSNLDKFVYSMKNNNILMKGYEDAYSKIFSEFITKLINIFSSVLKNNNDNRNQKKSELIAKEYVDSFVYKDLYDDIMKKLKEFYSGEEEQLNKKLKENISKFDIDEMKLPNSIASCDFSTVYKNLKLLNEYKTSFEKTNFLMQINDAMINEAKRTYEKETGKSLEIQGDFMQSCWVYIIAHSGAKNLIAESLFFKLFQVKKGIGENDYITNSFVFAVEYIKNELLRSEKDINVYMVKPFIVETQE
;
A
#
# COMPACT_ATOMS: atom_id res chain seq x y z
N MET A 1 -33.08 7.41 -5.66
CA MET A 1 -31.85 8.11 -6.10
C MET A 1 -31.47 9.25 -5.16
N ALA A 2 -32.37 10.19 -4.87
CA ALA A 2 -32.08 11.26 -3.88
C ALA A 2 -31.55 10.72 -2.53
N ASN A 3 -32.09 9.61 -2.05
CA ASN A 3 -31.63 8.98 -0.80
C ASN A 3 -30.20 8.44 -0.86
N VAL A 4 -29.69 7.99 -2.01
CA VAL A 4 -28.31 7.49 -2.17
C VAL A 4 -27.32 8.63 -2.06
N LEU A 5 -27.57 9.74 -2.77
CA LEU A 5 -26.70 10.92 -2.71
C LEU A 5 -26.79 11.62 -1.36
N LYS A 6 -27.97 11.65 -0.74
CA LYS A 6 -28.15 12.17 0.63
C LYS A 6 -27.35 11.34 1.63
N SER A 7 -27.48 10.02 1.59
CA SER A 7 -26.71 9.12 2.45
C SER A 7 -25.20 9.21 2.21
N LEU A 8 -24.77 9.35 0.95
CA LEU A 8 -23.36 9.58 0.61
C LEU A 8 -22.85 10.86 1.28
N LYS A 9 -23.61 11.96 1.20
CA LYS A 9 -23.25 13.25 1.80
C LYS A 9 -23.18 13.19 3.33
N GLU A 10 -24.15 12.50 3.94
CA GLU A 10 -24.27 12.39 5.40
C GLU A 10 -23.21 11.45 6.02
N ASN A 11 -22.93 10.32 5.38
CA ASN A 11 -22.09 9.27 5.95
C ASN A 11 -20.64 9.31 5.44
N PHE A 12 -20.38 9.88 4.24
CA PHE A 12 -19.08 9.85 3.56
C PHE A 12 -18.82 11.19 2.84
N ALA A 13 -18.76 12.28 3.62
CA ALA A 13 -18.64 13.64 3.12
C ALA A 13 -17.44 13.84 2.19
N ASP A 14 -16.30 13.24 2.51
CA ASP A 14 -15.05 13.30 1.71
C ASP A 14 -15.25 12.70 0.32
N LEU A 15 -15.98 11.58 0.23
CA LEU A 15 -16.29 10.91 -1.03
C LEU A 15 -17.31 11.71 -1.85
N TYR A 16 -18.24 12.36 -1.15
CA TYR A 16 -19.19 13.26 -1.77
C TYR A 16 -18.50 14.48 -2.39
N GLU A 17 -17.62 15.15 -1.66
CA GLU A 17 -16.85 16.30 -2.17
C GLU A 17 -15.89 15.89 -3.29
N LEU A 18 -15.27 14.72 -3.20
CA LEU A 18 -14.45 14.21 -4.30
C LEU A 18 -15.27 14.02 -5.56
N LEU A 19 -16.45 13.39 -5.46
CA LEU A 19 -17.34 13.16 -6.59
C LEU A 19 -17.79 14.50 -7.20
N LYS A 20 -18.13 15.48 -6.35
CA LYS A 20 -18.54 16.84 -6.76
C LYS A 20 -17.43 17.57 -7.53
N ASN A 21 -16.20 17.48 -7.07
CA ASN A 21 -15.07 18.24 -7.61
C ASN A 21 -14.38 17.58 -8.82
N ASN A 22 -14.71 16.32 -9.13
CA ASN A 22 -14.05 15.56 -10.19
C ASN A 22 -15.03 15.03 -11.25
N GLN A 23 -15.99 15.82 -11.65
CA GLN A 23 -16.92 15.49 -12.73
C GLN A 23 -16.45 16.03 -14.09
N GLY A 24 -16.97 15.50 -15.18
CA GLY A 24 -16.63 15.91 -16.54
C GLY A 24 -16.20 14.74 -17.43
N GLU A 25 -15.74 15.04 -18.66
CA GLU A 25 -15.44 14.01 -19.68
C GLU A 25 -14.39 12.97 -19.24
N ASN A 26 -13.42 13.37 -18.40
CA ASN A 26 -12.41 12.49 -17.82
C ASN A 26 -12.60 12.31 -16.30
N GLY A 27 -13.76 12.70 -15.77
CA GLY A 27 -14.07 12.72 -14.35
C GLY A 27 -14.62 11.42 -13.81
N LEU A 28 -15.18 11.52 -12.60
CA LEU A 28 -15.85 10.42 -11.94
C LEU A 28 -17.27 10.25 -12.46
N LEU A 29 -17.63 9.00 -12.74
CA LEU A 29 -18.95 8.58 -13.14
C LEU A 29 -19.61 7.86 -11.96
N PHE A 30 -20.74 8.37 -11.48
CA PHE A 30 -21.51 7.69 -10.43
C PHE A 30 -22.68 6.92 -11.03
N LEU A 31 -22.60 5.60 -10.99
CA LEU A 31 -23.65 4.67 -11.41
C LEU A 31 -24.53 4.34 -10.21
N VAL A 32 -25.76 4.88 -10.16
CA VAL A 32 -26.68 4.66 -9.04
C VAL A 32 -27.60 3.49 -9.36
N PRO A 33 -27.51 2.35 -8.63
CA PRO A 33 -28.34 1.19 -8.90
C PRO A 33 -29.82 1.45 -8.54
N ASN A 34 -30.70 0.69 -9.18
CA ASN A 34 -32.11 0.68 -8.82
C ASN A 34 -32.31 0.20 -7.37
N PRO A 35 -33.15 0.83 -6.55
CA PRO A 35 -33.37 0.46 -5.15
C PRO A 35 -33.72 -1.00 -4.88
N ARG A 36 -34.20 -1.73 -5.85
CA ARG A 36 -34.50 -3.18 -5.74
C ARG A 36 -33.26 -4.06 -5.55
N TYR A 37 -32.04 -3.52 -5.85
CA TYR A 37 -30.78 -4.28 -5.82
C TYR A 37 -29.96 -4.04 -4.55
N TYR A 38 -30.39 -3.17 -3.64
CA TYR A 38 -29.65 -2.88 -2.40
C TYR A 38 -30.61 -2.60 -1.23
N SER A 39 -30.14 -2.85 -0.01
CA SER A 39 -30.84 -2.51 1.23
C SER A 39 -30.49 -1.10 1.72
N LYS A 40 -31.24 -0.60 2.71
CA LYS A 40 -30.85 0.67 3.39
C LYS A 40 -29.49 0.54 4.09
N ASP A 41 -29.17 -0.64 4.61
CA ASP A 41 -27.89 -0.88 5.30
C ASP A 41 -26.71 -0.81 4.33
N SER A 42 -26.91 -1.17 3.06
CA SER A 42 -25.90 -1.00 2.02
C SER A 42 -25.43 0.44 1.85
N LEU A 43 -26.29 1.42 2.14
CA LEU A 43 -25.96 2.85 2.04
C LEU A 43 -25.07 3.34 3.19
N ASN A 44 -24.89 2.55 4.24
CA ASN A 44 -23.96 2.82 5.33
C ASN A 44 -22.61 2.13 5.14
N ASP A 45 -22.44 1.36 4.04
CA ASP A 45 -21.19 0.71 3.68
C ASP A 45 -20.49 1.49 2.58
N LYS A 46 -19.28 1.97 2.88
CA LYS A 46 -18.42 2.70 1.93
C LYS A 46 -18.11 1.86 0.68
N THR A 47 -18.07 0.53 0.82
CA THR A 47 -17.83 -0.42 -0.28
C THR A 47 -18.92 -0.34 -1.35
N PHE A 48 -20.18 -0.06 -0.95
CA PHE A 48 -21.26 0.17 -1.90
C PHE A 48 -20.93 1.32 -2.85
N TYR A 49 -20.50 2.45 -2.33
CA TYR A 49 -20.16 3.62 -3.16
C TYR A 49 -18.89 3.37 -3.98
N TYR A 50 -17.87 2.74 -3.40
CA TYR A 50 -16.63 2.39 -4.10
C TYR A 50 -16.89 1.45 -5.29
N SER A 51 -17.91 0.59 -5.21
CA SER A 51 -18.32 -0.30 -6.29
C SER A 51 -19.02 0.43 -7.43
N HIS A 52 -19.61 1.59 -7.17
CA HIS A 52 -20.49 2.30 -8.11
C HIS A 52 -19.95 3.64 -8.58
N ILE A 53 -18.82 4.11 -8.04
CA ILE A 53 -18.10 5.29 -8.55
C ILE A 53 -16.96 4.80 -9.42
N PHE A 54 -16.97 5.23 -10.67
CA PHE A 54 -16.03 4.81 -11.70
C PHE A 54 -15.23 6.00 -12.21
N LYS A 55 -13.99 5.75 -12.57
CA LYS A 55 -13.14 6.65 -13.33
C LYS A 55 -12.94 6.09 -14.73
N ARG A 56 -13.08 6.94 -15.74
CA ARG A 56 -12.74 6.58 -17.11
C ARG A 56 -11.23 6.40 -17.24
N SER A 57 -10.78 5.36 -17.96
CA SER A 57 -9.38 5.14 -18.23
C SER A 57 -8.81 6.26 -19.12
N ASN A 58 -7.61 6.72 -18.80
CA ASN A 58 -6.92 7.71 -19.63
C ASN A 58 -6.35 7.12 -20.92
N TYR A 59 -6.23 5.80 -21.01
CA TYR A 59 -5.60 5.08 -22.13
C TYR A 59 -6.61 4.42 -23.05
N ASP A 60 -7.73 3.94 -22.50
CA ASP A 60 -8.82 3.37 -23.29
C ASP A 60 -10.15 3.99 -22.82
N PRO A 61 -10.72 4.90 -23.62
CA PRO A 61 -11.95 5.61 -23.26
C PRO A 61 -13.17 4.69 -23.15
N THR A 62 -13.07 3.42 -23.52
CA THR A 62 -14.13 2.45 -23.36
C THR A 62 -14.08 1.74 -22.01
N LEU A 63 -13.00 1.90 -21.23
CA LEU A 63 -12.81 1.27 -19.93
C LEU A 63 -13.09 2.22 -18.78
N TYR A 64 -13.78 1.70 -17.76
CA TYR A 64 -14.18 2.41 -16.55
C TYR A 64 -13.77 1.57 -15.34
N VAL A 65 -13.03 2.16 -14.42
CA VAL A 65 -12.49 1.49 -13.23
C VAL A 65 -13.13 2.07 -11.98
N ASN A 66 -13.69 1.23 -11.14
CA ASN A 66 -14.26 1.67 -9.87
C ASN A 66 -13.19 1.73 -8.76
N PHE A 67 -13.56 2.28 -7.59
CA PHE A 67 -12.63 2.46 -6.47
C PHE A 67 -12.19 1.16 -5.80
N ILE A 68 -12.82 0.03 -6.11
CA ILE A 68 -12.36 -1.30 -5.69
C ILE A 68 -11.58 -2.03 -6.78
N GLY A 69 -11.17 -1.33 -7.86
CA GLY A 69 -10.28 -1.85 -8.92
C GLY A 69 -10.96 -2.77 -9.93
N LYS A 70 -12.29 -2.87 -9.91
CA LYS A 70 -13.02 -3.64 -10.93
C LYS A 70 -13.20 -2.79 -12.18
N VAL A 71 -13.03 -3.41 -13.34
CA VAL A 71 -13.09 -2.73 -14.63
C VAL A 71 -14.35 -3.13 -15.39
N MET A 72 -15.08 -2.13 -15.85
CA MET A 72 -16.18 -2.29 -16.79
C MET A 72 -15.81 -1.68 -18.15
N LYS A 73 -16.37 -2.24 -19.20
CA LYS A 73 -16.25 -1.72 -20.56
C LYS A 73 -17.58 -1.16 -21.03
N SER A 74 -17.56 0.01 -21.65
CA SER A 74 -18.71 0.59 -22.33
C SER A 74 -18.27 1.25 -23.64
N LEU A 75 -19.01 1.01 -24.70
CA LEU A 75 -18.74 1.58 -26.03
C LEU A 75 -19.54 2.87 -26.28
N ASP A 76 -20.68 3.01 -25.63
CA ASP A 76 -21.66 4.09 -25.89
C ASP A 76 -22.10 4.85 -24.62
N SER A 77 -21.45 4.58 -23.50
CA SER A 77 -21.79 5.11 -22.15
C SER A 77 -23.22 4.80 -21.68
N LYS A 78 -23.94 3.93 -22.37
CA LYS A 78 -25.30 3.49 -22.02
C LYS A 78 -25.35 2.08 -21.48
N LYS A 79 -24.40 1.25 -21.90
CA LYS A 79 -24.30 -0.15 -21.49
C LYS A 79 -22.90 -0.45 -20.99
N PHE A 80 -22.81 -1.04 -19.82
CA PHE A 80 -21.55 -1.41 -19.18
C PHE A 80 -21.49 -2.92 -18.98
N PHE A 81 -20.35 -3.49 -19.32
CA PHE A 81 -20.07 -4.93 -19.23
C PHE A 81 -18.85 -5.16 -18.34
N PRO A 82 -18.82 -6.20 -17.51
CA PRO A 82 -17.64 -6.57 -16.75
C PRO A 82 -16.47 -6.89 -17.67
N ALA A 83 -15.32 -6.26 -17.42
CA ALA A 83 -14.10 -6.52 -18.17
C ALA A 83 -13.03 -7.18 -17.31
N LEU A 84 -12.86 -6.76 -16.05
CA LEU A 84 -11.88 -7.32 -15.12
C LEU A 84 -12.37 -7.25 -13.67
N GLY A 85 -12.07 -8.27 -12.87
CA GLY A 85 -12.31 -8.27 -11.42
C GLY A 85 -13.72 -8.66 -11.00
N PHE A 86 -14.65 -8.87 -11.92
CA PHE A 86 -15.98 -9.40 -11.62
C PHE A 86 -16.02 -10.92 -11.81
N LYS A 87 -16.81 -11.62 -10.99
CA LYS A 87 -16.99 -13.07 -11.06
C LYS A 87 -17.94 -13.50 -12.16
N SER A 88 -19.02 -12.75 -12.31
CA SER A 88 -20.12 -13.04 -13.21
C SER A 88 -20.09 -12.14 -14.44
N LYS A 89 -20.64 -12.64 -15.55
CA LYS A 89 -20.93 -11.83 -16.73
C LYS A 89 -22.31 -11.21 -16.53
N PHE A 90 -22.40 -9.89 -16.58
CA PHE A 90 -23.65 -9.16 -16.50
C PHE A 90 -23.62 -7.95 -17.43
N GLU A 91 -24.76 -7.37 -17.71
CA GLU A 91 -24.90 -6.10 -18.42
C GLU A 91 -25.61 -5.11 -17.49
N VAL A 92 -25.08 -3.92 -17.39
CA VAL A 92 -25.71 -2.81 -16.68
C VAL A 92 -26.12 -1.76 -17.70
N THR A 93 -27.40 -1.43 -17.75
CA THR A 93 -27.93 -0.43 -18.69
C THR A 93 -28.25 0.86 -17.95
N VAL A 94 -27.78 1.99 -18.48
CA VAL A 94 -28.18 3.32 -18.02
C VAL A 94 -29.61 3.60 -18.46
N LYS A 95 -30.49 3.85 -17.50
CA LYS A 95 -31.92 4.18 -17.74
C LYS A 95 -32.19 5.67 -17.84
N SER A 96 -31.48 6.45 -17.03
CA SER A 96 -31.57 7.91 -17.03
C SER A 96 -30.33 8.52 -16.38
N SER A 97 -30.12 9.80 -16.63
CA SER A 97 -29.13 10.61 -15.90
C SER A 97 -29.85 11.78 -15.21
N GLY A 98 -29.23 12.33 -14.19
CA GLY A 98 -29.78 13.46 -13.44
C GLY A 98 -28.67 14.24 -12.74
N LEU A 99 -28.99 15.47 -12.35
CA LEU A 99 -28.16 16.31 -11.50
C LEU A 99 -28.87 16.45 -10.14
N ASN A 100 -28.11 16.41 -9.07
CA ASN A 100 -28.62 16.77 -7.74
C ASN A 100 -28.48 18.29 -7.50
N GLU A 101 -28.90 18.75 -6.30
CA GLU A 101 -28.83 20.16 -5.88
C GLU A 101 -27.39 20.72 -5.89
N ASP A 102 -26.39 19.90 -5.65
CA ASP A 102 -24.96 20.25 -5.68
C ASP A 102 -24.34 20.05 -7.07
N SER A 103 -25.14 19.90 -8.12
CA SER A 103 -24.73 19.68 -9.52
C SER A 103 -23.94 18.39 -9.76
N ILE A 104 -24.08 17.39 -8.89
CA ILE A 104 -23.46 16.08 -9.10
C ILE A 104 -24.25 15.31 -10.16
N LEU A 105 -23.59 14.97 -11.25
CA LEU A 105 -24.14 14.13 -12.31
C LEU A 105 -24.10 12.66 -11.88
N PHE A 106 -25.25 12.01 -11.95
CA PHE A 106 -25.36 10.57 -11.69
C PHE A 106 -26.12 9.87 -12.82
N TYR A 107 -25.87 8.59 -12.96
CA TYR A 107 -26.50 7.74 -13.96
C TYR A 107 -27.28 6.62 -13.26
N ALA A 108 -28.60 6.61 -13.41
CA ALA A 108 -29.43 5.54 -12.91
C ALA A 108 -29.25 4.29 -13.74
N ILE A 109 -28.88 3.18 -13.12
CA ILE A 109 -28.64 1.91 -13.79
C ILE A 109 -29.67 0.84 -13.38
N ASP A 110 -29.94 -0.06 -14.33
CA ASP A 110 -30.76 -1.25 -14.10
C ASP A 110 -29.85 -2.45 -13.84
N GLY A 111 -29.25 -2.46 -12.66
CA GLY A 111 -28.31 -3.46 -12.22
C GLY A 111 -27.56 -3.02 -10.98
N ILE A 112 -26.59 -3.80 -10.55
CA ILE A 112 -25.68 -3.51 -9.45
C ILE A 112 -24.27 -3.91 -9.83
N CYS A 113 -23.29 -3.08 -9.45
CA CYS A 113 -21.87 -3.30 -9.73
C CYS A 113 -21.12 -4.00 -8.57
N ILE A 114 -21.85 -4.51 -7.57
CA ILE A 114 -21.29 -5.31 -6.49
C ILE A 114 -21.32 -6.77 -6.92
N ASP A 115 -20.15 -7.39 -6.83
CA ASP A 115 -20.02 -8.83 -6.99
C ASP A 115 -19.73 -9.39 -5.59
N GLY A 116 -20.67 -10.18 -5.06
CA GLY A 116 -20.51 -10.80 -3.74
C GLY A 116 -19.28 -11.69 -3.71
N GLU A 117 -18.30 -11.31 -2.93
CA GLU A 117 -16.97 -11.89 -2.75
C GLU A 117 -15.98 -11.76 -3.93
N THR A 118 -14.86 -11.13 -3.64
CA THR A 118 -13.69 -11.00 -4.51
C THR A 118 -12.96 -12.33 -4.68
N ASN A 119 -13.51 -13.28 -5.41
CA ASN A 119 -12.78 -14.43 -5.88
C ASN A 119 -12.46 -14.26 -7.37
N ILE A 120 -11.25 -13.82 -7.68
CA ILE A 120 -10.65 -14.23 -8.94
C ILE A 120 -10.48 -15.74 -8.80
N SER A 121 -11.47 -16.49 -9.28
CA SER A 121 -11.38 -17.94 -9.31
C SER A 121 -10.28 -18.31 -10.30
N VAL A 122 -9.08 -18.48 -9.79
CA VAL A 122 -8.11 -19.34 -10.44
C VAL A 122 -8.63 -20.75 -10.21
N VAL A 123 -9.52 -21.21 -11.08
CA VAL A 123 -9.98 -22.61 -11.09
C VAL A 123 -8.77 -23.46 -11.47
N GLY A 124 -8.03 -23.88 -10.46
CA GLY A 124 -7.10 -25.00 -10.58
C GLY A 124 -7.85 -26.27 -10.23
N LYS A 125 -8.20 -27.11 -11.24
CA LYS A 125 -8.48 -28.52 -10.95
C LYS A 125 -7.27 -29.12 -10.25
N GLU A 126 -7.51 -29.81 -9.12
CA GLU A 126 -6.54 -30.69 -8.50
C GLU A 126 -5.93 -31.64 -9.55
N VAL A 127 -4.62 -31.71 -9.58
CA VAL A 127 -3.88 -32.60 -10.45
C VAL A 127 -2.83 -33.34 -9.60
N GLU A 128 -2.88 -34.66 -9.68
CA GLU A 128 -2.03 -35.63 -9.03
C GLU A 128 -0.53 -35.27 -9.09
N GLU A 129 0.15 -35.64 -8.01
CA GLU A 129 1.55 -35.35 -7.70
C GLU A 129 2.49 -36.13 -8.62
N SER A 130 3.47 -35.48 -9.21
CA SER A 130 4.65 -36.14 -9.78
C SER A 130 5.89 -35.74 -8.99
N ASN A 131 6.71 -36.75 -8.66
CA ASN A 131 7.98 -36.62 -7.94
C ASN A 131 8.94 -35.71 -8.70
N PHE A 132 9.20 -34.53 -8.15
CA PHE A 132 10.25 -33.63 -8.61
C PHE A 132 11.28 -33.43 -7.52
N GLU A 133 12.53 -33.70 -7.81
CA GLU A 133 13.64 -33.35 -6.91
C GLU A 133 13.86 -31.84 -6.95
N PHE A 134 13.79 -31.23 -5.81
CA PHE A 134 14.04 -29.81 -5.60
C PHE A 134 15.56 -29.55 -5.50
N ARG A 135 16.09 -28.75 -6.39
CA ARG A 135 17.42 -28.18 -6.22
C ARG A 135 17.39 -27.16 -5.11
N GLN A 136 18.27 -27.32 -4.15
CA GLN A 136 18.47 -26.34 -3.08
C GLN A 136 19.18 -25.13 -3.66
N CYS A 137 18.49 -23.97 -3.70
CA CYS A 137 19.04 -22.70 -4.15
C CYS A 137 19.26 -21.80 -2.93
N ASP A 138 20.38 -21.10 -2.88
CA ASP A 138 20.76 -20.28 -1.72
C ASP A 138 20.26 -18.84 -1.81
N SER A 139 19.80 -18.41 -2.99
CA SER A 139 19.24 -17.07 -3.21
C SER A 139 17.95 -17.11 -4.02
N SER A 140 17.12 -16.07 -3.85
CA SER A 140 15.90 -15.86 -4.66
C SER A 140 16.20 -15.70 -6.15
N GLU A 141 17.33 -15.06 -6.51
CA GLU A 141 17.78 -14.94 -7.91
C GLU A 141 18.11 -16.30 -8.53
N GLU A 142 18.77 -17.19 -7.78
CA GLU A 142 19.10 -18.54 -8.26
C GLU A 142 17.82 -19.36 -8.44
N TYR A 143 16.85 -19.20 -7.55
CA TYR A 143 15.53 -19.82 -7.66
C TYR A 143 14.76 -19.29 -8.87
N ILE A 144 14.78 -18.00 -9.13
CA ILE A 144 14.16 -17.36 -10.29
C ILE A 144 14.82 -17.87 -11.57
N LYS A 145 16.16 -17.92 -11.63
CA LYS A 145 16.91 -18.47 -12.77
C LYS A 145 16.58 -19.95 -13.03
N TYR A 146 16.45 -20.74 -11.96
CA TYR A 146 16.07 -22.15 -12.06
C TYR A 146 14.68 -22.32 -12.68
N TYR A 147 13.70 -21.51 -12.27
CA TYR A 147 12.33 -21.58 -12.79
C TYR A 147 12.13 -20.87 -14.13
N THR A 148 13.04 -20.02 -14.57
CA THR A 148 13.00 -19.38 -15.89
C THR A 148 13.73 -20.19 -16.97
N ASN A 149 14.52 -21.19 -16.60
CA ASN A 149 15.20 -22.05 -17.57
C ASN A 149 14.27 -23.12 -18.18
N GLU A 150 14.48 -23.43 -19.46
CA GLU A 150 13.65 -24.25 -20.35
C GLU A 150 13.34 -25.70 -19.90
N GLN A 151 13.83 -26.15 -18.76
CA GLN A 151 13.67 -27.54 -18.31
C GLN A 151 12.30 -27.88 -17.73
N LEU A 152 11.42 -26.88 -17.58
CA LEU A 152 10.10 -27.06 -16.97
C LEU A 152 8.98 -27.24 -18.01
N LYS A 153 9.13 -28.19 -18.91
CA LYS A 153 8.06 -28.58 -19.85
C LYS A 153 6.87 -29.29 -19.20
N ASP A 154 6.81 -29.36 -17.88
CA ASP A 154 5.86 -30.13 -17.09
C ASP A 154 4.66 -29.30 -16.55
N LYS A 155 3.70 -29.97 -15.90
CA LYS A 155 2.45 -29.39 -15.35
C LYS A 155 2.70 -28.23 -14.37
N LYS A 156 3.79 -28.24 -13.59
CA LYS A 156 4.22 -27.13 -12.74
C LYS A 156 4.57 -25.89 -13.55
N TYR A 157 5.21 -26.06 -14.69
CA TYR A 157 5.53 -24.97 -15.61
C TYR A 157 4.27 -24.30 -16.19
N LYS A 158 3.24 -25.09 -16.52
CA LYS A 158 1.95 -24.52 -16.96
C LYS A 158 1.29 -23.68 -15.85
N ARG A 159 1.36 -24.13 -14.59
CA ARG A 159 0.85 -23.38 -13.43
C ARG A 159 1.65 -22.09 -13.21
N TYR A 160 2.97 -22.17 -13.28
CA TYR A 160 3.86 -21.03 -13.21
C TYR A 160 3.57 -20.00 -14.30
N ASN A 161 3.50 -20.44 -15.56
CA ASN A 161 3.20 -19.55 -16.69
C ASN A 161 1.82 -18.90 -16.58
N LYS A 162 0.83 -19.63 -16.06
CA LYS A 162 -0.50 -19.05 -15.78
C LYS A 162 -0.43 -18.00 -14.66
N ALA A 163 0.31 -18.27 -13.58
CA ALA A 163 0.53 -17.33 -12.51
C ALA A 163 1.27 -16.09 -13.02
N ARG A 164 2.31 -16.28 -13.84
CA ARG A 164 3.06 -15.20 -14.48
C ARG A 164 2.19 -14.35 -15.39
N SER A 165 1.39 -14.98 -16.26
CA SER A 165 0.44 -14.26 -17.13
C SER A 165 -0.59 -13.45 -16.34
N ASN A 166 -1.05 -13.95 -15.19
CA ASN A 166 -1.92 -13.18 -14.31
C ASN A 166 -1.21 -11.98 -13.67
N LEU A 167 0.05 -12.15 -13.31
CA LEU A 167 0.89 -11.08 -12.78
C LEU A 167 1.13 -9.98 -13.84
N ASP A 168 1.48 -10.37 -15.07
CA ASP A 168 1.65 -9.45 -16.19
C ASP A 168 0.37 -8.65 -16.47
N LYS A 169 -0.79 -9.33 -16.48
CA LYS A 169 -2.11 -8.66 -16.65
C LYS A 169 -2.43 -7.70 -15.53
N PHE A 170 -2.10 -8.06 -14.30
CA PHE A 170 -2.30 -7.17 -13.15
C PHE A 170 -1.43 -5.92 -13.27
N VAL A 171 -0.12 -6.09 -13.47
CA VAL A 171 0.81 -4.97 -13.64
C VAL A 171 0.36 -4.06 -14.78
N TYR A 172 0.00 -4.64 -15.92
CA TYR A 172 -0.54 -3.91 -17.06
C TYR A 172 -1.81 -3.11 -16.71
N SER A 173 -2.75 -3.74 -16.01
CA SER A 173 -4.00 -3.09 -15.58
C SER A 173 -3.73 -1.94 -14.62
N MET A 174 -2.87 -2.14 -13.61
CA MET A 174 -2.51 -1.11 -12.64
C MET A 174 -1.81 0.08 -13.31
N LYS A 175 -0.90 -0.18 -14.23
CA LYS A 175 -0.14 0.84 -14.95
C LYS A 175 -1.02 1.69 -15.87
N ASN A 176 -1.92 1.03 -16.61
CA ASN A 176 -2.68 1.68 -17.67
C ASN A 176 -3.99 2.32 -17.19
N ASN A 177 -4.58 1.84 -16.11
CA ASN A 177 -5.86 2.35 -15.62
C ASN A 177 -5.71 3.49 -14.61
N ASN A 178 -4.48 3.83 -14.19
CA ASN A 178 -4.16 5.00 -13.36
C ASN A 178 -5.09 5.14 -12.12
N ILE A 179 -5.26 4.05 -11.38
CA ILE A 179 -6.29 3.88 -10.35
C ILE A 179 -5.96 4.65 -9.06
N LEU A 180 -4.65 4.87 -8.77
CA LEU A 180 -4.23 5.55 -7.55
C LEU A 180 -4.69 7.02 -7.57
N MET A 181 -5.50 7.39 -6.58
CA MET A 181 -6.11 8.72 -6.47
C MET A 181 -5.93 9.25 -5.04
N LYS A 182 -5.68 10.56 -4.92
CA LYS A 182 -5.53 11.23 -3.62
C LYS A 182 -6.78 11.06 -2.77
N GLY A 183 -6.60 10.63 -1.51
CA GLY A 183 -7.65 10.38 -0.54
C GLY A 183 -8.30 8.99 -0.62
N TYR A 184 -7.85 8.13 -1.57
CA TYR A 184 -8.35 6.75 -1.75
C TYR A 184 -7.23 5.73 -1.78
N GLU A 185 -6.07 6.12 -1.28
CA GLU A 185 -4.88 5.29 -1.23
C GLU A 185 -5.13 3.99 -0.47
N ASP A 186 -5.91 4.04 0.62
CA ASP A 186 -6.26 2.85 1.42
C ASP A 186 -7.11 1.84 0.63
N ALA A 187 -8.08 2.32 -0.15
CA ALA A 187 -8.91 1.45 -0.98
C ALA A 187 -8.06 0.78 -2.08
N TYR A 188 -7.17 1.55 -2.71
CA TYR A 188 -6.23 1.04 -3.68
C TYR A 188 -5.28 0.01 -3.07
N SER A 189 -4.71 0.33 -1.90
CA SER A 189 -3.82 -0.55 -1.14
C SER A 189 -4.49 -1.88 -0.80
N LYS A 190 -5.75 -1.86 -0.38
CA LYS A 190 -6.50 -3.08 -0.07
C LYS A 190 -6.60 -4.00 -1.28
N ILE A 191 -6.97 -3.48 -2.44
CA ILE A 191 -7.07 -4.25 -3.69
C ILE A 191 -5.71 -4.79 -4.09
N PHE A 192 -4.69 -3.92 -4.04
CA PHE A 192 -3.32 -4.27 -4.34
C PHE A 192 -2.83 -5.41 -3.44
N SER A 193 -3.01 -5.29 -2.13
CA SER A 193 -2.56 -6.30 -1.15
C SER A 193 -3.30 -7.63 -1.28
N GLU A 194 -4.62 -7.61 -1.55
CA GLU A 194 -5.39 -8.83 -1.80
C GLU A 194 -4.90 -9.57 -3.04
N PHE A 195 -4.58 -8.83 -4.11
CA PHE A 195 -4.06 -9.42 -5.32
C PHE A 195 -2.65 -9.97 -5.14
N ILE A 196 -1.76 -9.20 -4.50
CA ILE A 196 -0.40 -9.63 -4.16
C ILE A 196 -0.44 -10.90 -3.31
N THR A 197 -1.30 -10.96 -2.30
CA THR A 197 -1.46 -12.13 -1.44
C THR A 197 -1.87 -13.37 -2.25
N LYS A 198 -2.81 -13.22 -3.18
CA LYS A 198 -3.22 -14.32 -4.08
C LYS A 198 -2.08 -14.82 -4.95
N LEU A 199 -1.29 -13.90 -5.52
CA LEU A 199 -0.10 -14.25 -6.32
C LEU A 199 0.94 -14.98 -5.48
N ILE A 200 1.26 -14.47 -4.29
CA ILE A 200 2.20 -15.13 -3.36
C ILE A 200 1.74 -16.55 -3.06
N ASN A 201 0.47 -16.75 -2.77
CA ASN A 201 -0.09 -18.09 -2.50
C ASN A 201 0.05 -19.04 -3.71
N ILE A 202 -0.19 -18.53 -4.92
CA ILE A 202 -0.04 -19.32 -6.15
C ILE A 202 1.43 -19.68 -6.35
N PHE A 203 2.36 -18.71 -6.31
CA PHE A 203 3.79 -18.97 -6.46
C PHE A 203 4.33 -19.86 -5.35
N SER A 204 3.95 -19.62 -4.10
CA SER A 204 4.31 -20.48 -2.97
C SER A 204 3.84 -21.94 -3.19
N SER A 205 2.63 -22.16 -3.71
CA SER A 205 2.11 -23.49 -4.02
C SER A 205 2.88 -24.19 -5.15
N VAL A 206 3.39 -23.43 -6.12
CA VAL A 206 4.26 -23.94 -7.19
C VAL A 206 5.63 -24.35 -6.63
N LEU A 207 6.13 -23.60 -5.63
CA LEU A 207 7.44 -23.81 -5.01
C LEU A 207 7.45 -24.92 -3.94
N LYS A 208 6.30 -25.27 -3.38
CA LYS A 208 6.22 -26.31 -2.32
C LYS A 208 6.60 -27.68 -2.83
N ASN A 209 7.44 -28.36 -2.04
CA ASN A 209 7.64 -29.81 -2.09
C ASN A 209 6.81 -30.46 -0.98
N ASN A 210 6.14 -31.58 -1.28
CA ASN A 210 5.03 -32.10 -0.46
C ASN A 210 5.39 -32.65 0.93
N ASN A 211 6.67 -32.68 1.34
CA ASN A 211 7.07 -33.47 2.49
C ASN A 211 7.84 -32.73 3.60
N ASP A 212 8.01 -31.38 3.57
CA ASP A 212 8.77 -30.71 4.61
C ASP A 212 8.22 -29.33 5.00
N ASN A 213 7.73 -29.20 6.23
CA ASN A 213 7.21 -27.93 6.78
C ASN A 213 8.28 -26.80 6.86
N ARG A 214 9.57 -27.14 6.94
CA ARG A 214 10.66 -26.15 6.91
C ARG A 214 10.77 -25.48 5.53
N ASN A 215 10.51 -26.23 4.48
CA ASN A 215 10.51 -25.73 3.10
C ASN A 215 9.30 -24.84 2.81
N GLN A 216 8.22 -24.93 3.59
CA GLN A 216 7.03 -24.10 3.37
C GLN A 216 7.29 -22.62 3.64
N LYS A 217 7.92 -22.27 4.77
CA LYS A 217 8.26 -20.87 5.11
C LYS A 217 9.27 -20.27 4.12
N LYS A 218 10.26 -21.08 3.70
CA LYS A 218 11.25 -20.67 2.71
C LYS A 218 10.58 -20.42 1.35
N SER A 219 9.71 -21.30 0.89
CA SER A 219 8.96 -21.15 -0.37
C SER A 219 8.05 -19.93 -0.37
N GLU A 220 7.41 -19.63 0.76
CA GLU A 220 6.60 -18.42 0.90
C GLU A 220 7.44 -17.15 0.84
N LEU A 221 8.59 -17.12 1.53
CA LEU A 221 9.48 -15.96 1.50
C LEU A 221 10.01 -15.70 0.09
N ILE A 222 10.45 -16.75 -0.62
CA ILE A 222 10.90 -16.65 -2.01
C ILE A 222 9.77 -16.17 -2.93
N ALA A 223 8.54 -16.68 -2.74
CA ALA A 223 7.39 -16.22 -3.51
C ALA A 223 7.09 -14.74 -3.26
N LYS A 224 7.18 -14.28 -2.01
CA LYS A 224 7.03 -12.87 -1.64
C LYS A 224 8.05 -11.99 -2.33
N GLU A 225 9.33 -12.35 -2.24
CA GLU A 225 10.42 -11.60 -2.84
C GLU A 225 10.33 -11.56 -4.37
N TYR A 226 9.95 -12.68 -4.98
CA TYR A 226 9.73 -12.76 -6.43
C TYR A 226 8.59 -11.85 -6.88
N VAL A 227 7.43 -11.91 -6.21
CA VAL A 227 6.27 -11.09 -6.55
C VAL A 227 6.57 -9.61 -6.31
N ASP A 228 7.23 -9.27 -5.20
CA ASP A 228 7.68 -7.92 -4.87
C ASP A 228 8.56 -7.34 -5.98
N SER A 229 9.65 -8.02 -6.31
CA SER A 229 10.59 -7.59 -7.35
C SER A 229 9.90 -7.40 -8.70
N PHE A 230 9.02 -8.32 -9.06
CA PHE A 230 8.34 -8.27 -10.35
C PHE A 230 7.35 -7.13 -10.45
N VAL A 231 6.52 -6.95 -9.43
CA VAL A 231 5.49 -5.91 -9.39
C VAL A 231 6.10 -4.53 -9.38
N TYR A 232 7.10 -4.32 -8.51
CA TYR A 232 7.70 -2.99 -8.36
C TYR A 232 8.68 -2.62 -9.45
N LYS A 233 9.21 -3.57 -10.22
CA LYS A 233 9.98 -3.24 -11.42
C LYS A 233 9.22 -2.31 -12.37
N ASP A 234 7.91 -2.52 -12.49
CA ASP A 234 7.07 -1.80 -13.44
C ASP A 234 6.15 -0.76 -12.81
N LEU A 235 5.77 -0.91 -11.53
CA LEU A 235 4.78 -0.05 -10.87
C LEU A 235 5.38 0.97 -9.90
N TYR A 236 6.60 0.76 -9.40
CA TYR A 236 7.18 1.62 -8.38
C TYR A 236 7.23 3.09 -8.80
N ASP A 237 7.78 3.37 -9.98
CA ASP A 237 7.97 4.75 -10.44
C ASP A 237 6.62 5.47 -10.62
N ASP A 238 5.59 4.77 -11.10
CA ASP A 238 4.24 5.32 -11.27
C ASP A 238 3.55 5.58 -9.92
N ILE A 239 3.67 4.65 -8.95
CA ILE A 239 3.14 4.80 -7.59
C ILE A 239 3.83 5.98 -6.89
N MET A 240 5.15 5.98 -6.86
CA MET A 240 5.91 7.02 -6.16
C MET A 240 5.75 8.40 -6.79
N LYS A 241 5.69 8.48 -8.12
CA LYS A 241 5.40 9.73 -8.82
C LYS A 241 4.07 10.32 -8.33
N LYS A 242 3.02 9.50 -8.27
CA LYS A 242 1.69 9.94 -7.81
C LYS A 242 1.68 10.32 -6.33
N LEU A 243 2.27 9.52 -5.46
CA LEU A 243 2.36 9.87 -4.05
C LEU A 243 3.09 11.21 -3.85
N LYS A 244 4.21 11.42 -4.57
CA LYS A 244 4.94 12.70 -4.53
C LYS A 244 4.10 13.86 -5.06
N GLU A 245 3.37 13.67 -6.18
CA GLU A 245 2.46 14.69 -6.73
C GLU A 245 1.33 15.03 -5.74
N PHE A 246 0.70 14.03 -5.14
CA PHE A 246 -0.43 14.22 -4.22
C PHE A 246 -0.05 14.99 -2.95
N TYR A 247 1.14 14.73 -2.44
CA TYR A 247 1.60 15.25 -1.16
C TYR A 247 2.72 16.29 -1.29
N SER A 248 2.99 16.81 -2.50
CA SER A 248 4.07 17.79 -2.74
C SER A 248 3.95 19.03 -1.85
N GLY A 249 2.76 19.61 -1.74
CA GLY A 249 2.53 20.79 -0.91
C GLY A 249 2.71 20.52 0.60
N GLU A 250 2.28 19.34 1.09
CA GLU A 250 2.48 18.92 2.48
C GLU A 250 3.97 18.66 2.75
N GLU A 251 4.67 18.03 1.80
CA GLU A 251 6.10 17.77 1.90
C GLU A 251 6.93 19.07 1.93
N GLU A 252 6.59 20.06 1.11
CA GLU A 252 7.24 21.38 1.14
C GLU A 252 7.02 22.10 2.47
N GLN A 253 5.79 22.08 2.98
CA GLN A 253 5.47 22.66 4.27
C GLN A 253 6.19 21.93 5.41
N LEU A 254 6.24 20.58 5.37
CA LEU A 254 6.95 19.77 6.35
C LEU A 254 8.44 20.13 6.38
N ASN A 255 9.08 20.15 5.21
CA ASN A 255 10.50 20.48 5.10
C ASN A 255 10.84 21.91 5.58
N LYS A 256 9.95 22.88 5.30
CA LYS A 256 10.11 24.24 5.80
C LYS A 256 9.98 24.31 7.31
N LYS A 257 8.85 23.80 7.85
CA LYS A 257 8.57 23.83 9.29
C LYS A 257 9.57 23.02 10.11
N LEU A 258 10.08 21.92 9.56
CA LEU A 258 11.12 21.10 10.20
C LEU A 258 12.40 21.90 10.41
N LYS A 259 12.85 22.67 9.41
CA LYS A 259 14.01 23.56 9.54
C LYS A 259 13.79 24.66 10.58
N GLU A 260 12.58 25.24 10.63
CA GLU A 260 12.22 26.30 11.56
C GLU A 260 12.04 25.83 13.01
N ASN A 261 11.72 24.55 13.22
CA ASN A 261 11.36 23.97 14.51
C ASN A 261 12.19 22.73 14.86
N ILE A 262 13.43 22.64 14.38
CA ILE A 262 14.26 21.46 14.57
C ILE A 262 14.49 21.13 16.04
N SER A 263 14.53 22.14 16.91
CA SER A 263 14.72 22.00 18.37
C SER A 263 13.62 21.17 19.05
N LYS A 264 12.44 21.05 18.44
CA LYS A 264 11.36 20.18 18.96
C LYS A 264 11.71 18.68 18.86
N PHE A 265 12.75 18.35 18.13
CA PHE A 265 13.21 16.98 17.89
C PHE A 265 14.64 16.75 18.38
N ASP A 266 15.13 17.63 19.25
CA ASP A 266 16.45 17.51 19.89
C ASP A 266 16.42 16.40 20.96
N ILE A 267 17.58 16.04 21.43
CA ILE A 267 17.83 14.93 22.36
C ILE A 267 16.97 15.03 23.62
N ASP A 268 16.90 16.22 24.21
CA ASP A 268 16.14 16.46 25.44
C ASP A 268 14.63 16.26 25.23
N GLU A 269 14.09 16.80 24.13
CA GLU A 269 12.67 16.65 23.77
C GLU A 269 12.32 15.20 23.44
N MET A 270 13.25 14.49 22.80
CA MET A 270 13.09 13.07 22.47
C MET A 270 13.45 12.15 23.64
N LYS A 271 13.87 12.69 24.79
CA LYS A 271 14.28 11.95 25.99
C LYS A 271 15.36 10.90 25.69
N LEU A 272 16.27 11.23 24.78
CA LEU A 272 17.40 10.38 24.45
C LEU A 272 18.58 10.63 25.43
N PRO A 273 19.44 9.64 25.66
CA PRO A 273 20.66 9.85 26.45
C PRO A 273 21.55 10.94 25.85
N ASN A 274 22.18 11.77 26.71
CA ASN A 274 23.06 12.86 26.26
C ASN A 274 24.20 12.41 25.36
N SER A 275 24.67 11.16 25.52
CA SER A 275 25.68 10.56 24.66
C SER A 275 25.28 10.50 23.16
N ILE A 276 23.99 10.56 22.86
CA ILE A 276 23.50 10.61 21.48
C ILE A 276 23.97 11.89 20.76
N ALA A 277 24.20 13.00 21.51
CA ALA A 277 24.77 14.23 20.93
C ALA A 277 26.19 14.03 20.38
N SER A 278 26.94 13.09 20.94
CA SER A 278 28.32 12.77 20.56
C SER A 278 28.40 11.70 19.45
N CYS A 279 27.27 11.13 19.00
CA CYS A 279 27.23 10.12 17.97
C CYS A 279 27.53 10.72 16.59
N ASP A 280 28.33 10.02 15.79
CA ASP A 280 28.51 10.34 14.38
C ASP A 280 27.47 9.63 13.51
N PHE A 281 26.32 10.26 13.31
CA PHE A 281 25.26 9.77 12.44
C PHE A 281 25.41 10.17 10.97
N SER A 282 26.58 10.69 10.54
CA SER A 282 26.78 11.16 9.15
C SER A 282 26.48 10.09 8.11
N THR A 283 26.90 8.84 8.37
CA THR A 283 26.60 7.69 7.50
C THR A 283 25.11 7.35 7.49
N VAL A 284 24.45 7.39 8.64
CA VAL A 284 23.00 7.14 8.79
C VAL A 284 22.21 8.18 8.00
N TYR A 285 22.54 9.46 8.14
CA TYR A 285 21.92 10.56 7.41
C TYR A 285 22.11 10.43 5.88
N LYS A 286 23.33 10.08 5.46
CA LYS A 286 23.64 9.85 4.04
C LYS A 286 22.78 8.71 3.49
N ASN A 287 22.72 7.59 4.20
CA ASN A 287 21.96 6.42 3.78
C ASN A 287 20.47 6.74 3.71
N LEU A 288 19.92 7.44 4.71
CA LEU A 288 18.48 7.77 4.69
C LEU A 288 18.09 8.62 3.46
N LYS A 289 18.98 9.49 2.97
CA LYS A 289 18.76 10.25 1.73
C LYS A 289 18.72 9.37 0.48
N LEU A 290 19.35 8.19 0.52
CA LEU A 290 19.39 7.24 -0.58
C LEU A 290 18.20 6.27 -0.61
N LEU A 291 17.26 6.36 0.33
CA LEU A 291 16.08 5.47 0.38
C LEU A 291 15.27 5.48 -0.92
N ASN A 292 15.27 6.60 -1.64
CA ASN A 292 14.58 6.73 -2.93
C ASN A 292 15.21 5.93 -4.08
N GLU A 293 16.47 5.49 -3.94
CA GLU A 293 17.19 4.71 -4.96
C GLU A 293 16.71 3.25 -5.03
N TYR A 294 16.13 2.76 -3.94
CA TYR A 294 15.59 1.41 -3.84
C TYR A 294 14.14 1.40 -4.31
N LYS A 295 13.78 0.43 -5.15
CA LYS A 295 12.47 0.41 -5.82
C LYS A 295 11.52 -0.65 -5.28
N THR A 296 12.01 -1.76 -4.77
CA THR A 296 11.15 -2.82 -4.24
C THR A 296 10.93 -2.65 -2.74
N SER A 297 9.82 -3.18 -2.23
CA SER A 297 9.56 -3.08 -0.78
C SER A 297 10.57 -3.89 0.03
N PHE A 298 11.08 -4.99 -0.52
CA PHE A 298 12.12 -5.80 0.11
C PHE A 298 13.47 -5.10 0.17
N GLU A 299 13.91 -4.46 -0.93
CA GLU A 299 15.14 -3.68 -0.95
C GLU A 299 15.08 -2.53 0.06
N LYS A 300 13.99 -1.75 0.05
CA LYS A 300 13.76 -0.66 0.99
C LYS A 300 13.75 -1.14 2.44
N THR A 301 13.06 -2.24 2.73
CA THR A 301 13.02 -2.82 4.08
C THR A 301 14.42 -3.26 4.53
N ASN A 302 15.16 -3.97 3.68
CA ASN A 302 16.54 -4.37 3.99
C ASN A 302 17.45 -3.15 4.19
N PHE A 303 17.25 -2.10 3.43
CA PHE A 303 18.02 -0.87 3.57
C PHE A 303 17.67 -0.12 4.86
N LEU A 304 16.40 -0.05 5.26
CA LEU A 304 16.03 0.49 6.58
C LEU A 304 16.60 -0.33 7.73
N MET A 305 16.72 -1.66 7.59
CA MET A 305 17.40 -2.49 8.58
C MET A 305 18.88 -2.11 8.71
N GLN A 306 19.59 -1.93 7.59
CA GLN A 306 21.00 -1.49 7.62
C GLN A 306 21.16 -0.12 8.26
N ILE A 307 20.25 0.82 7.99
CA ILE A 307 20.20 2.14 8.63
C ILE A 307 19.98 1.98 10.13
N ASN A 308 19.04 1.15 10.53
CA ASN A 308 18.74 0.86 11.93
C ASN A 308 19.93 0.26 12.67
N ASP A 309 20.59 -0.73 12.07
CA ASP A 309 21.78 -1.36 12.65
C ASP A 309 22.94 -0.37 12.82
N ALA A 310 23.17 0.46 11.80
CA ALA A 310 24.20 1.51 11.87
C ALA A 310 23.89 2.52 12.98
N MET A 311 22.64 2.95 13.11
CA MET A 311 22.15 3.86 14.14
C MET A 311 22.37 3.27 15.56
N ILE A 312 21.92 2.03 15.77
CA ILE A 312 22.03 1.34 17.06
C ILE A 312 23.50 1.11 17.44
N ASN A 313 24.31 0.64 16.50
CA ASN A 313 25.71 0.33 16.75
C ASN A 313 26.48 1.60 17.14
N GLU A 314 26.22 2.72 16.46
CA GLU A 314 26.84 3.99 16.81
C GLU A 314 26.39 4.50 18.18
N ALA A 315 25.08 4.42 18.48
CA ALA A 315 24.54 4.81 19.78
C ALA A 315 25.15 3.97 20.92
N LYS A 316 25.21 2.63 20.76
CA LYS A 316 25.82 1.73 21.74
C LYS A 316 27.30 2.03 21.95
N ARG A 317 28.06 2.17 20.87
CA ARG A 317 29.49 2.44 20.89
C ARG A 317 29.80 3.73 21.66
N THR A 318 29.07 4.79 21.35
CA THR A 318 29.29 6.11 21.96
C THR A 318 28.86 6.11 23.43
N TYR A 319 27.71 5.53 23.76
CA TYR A 319 27.24 5.42 25.14
C TYR A 319 28.21 4.63 26.03
N GLU A 320 28.70 3.47 25.54
CA GLU A 320 29.67 2.65 26.26
C GLU A 320 30.99 3.39 26.48
N LYS A 321 31.46 4.12 25.45
CA LYS A 321 32.69 4.95 25.54
C LYS A 321 32.60 6.05 26.61
N GLU A 322 31.42 6.70 26.72
CA GLU A 322 31.22 7.82 27.63
C GLU A 322 30.88 7.39 29.05
N THR A 323 30.12 6.30 29.19
CA THR A 323 29.56 5.90 30.51
C THR A 323 30.22 4.65 31.09
N GLY A 324 30.94 3.88 30.30
CA GLY A 324 31.45 2.56 30.67
C GLY A 324 30.37 1.48 30.84
N LYS A 325 29.13 1.78 30.41
CA LYS A 325 27.96 0.88 30.57
C LYS A 325 27.39 0.51 29.21
N SER A 326 26.74 -0.65 29.13
CA SER A 326 25.99 -1.05 27.92
C SER A 326 24.68 -0.28 27.82
N LEU A 327 24.35 0.21 26.62
CA LEU A 327 23.08 0.86 26.33
C LEU A 327 22.01 -0.23 26.09
N GLU A 328 20.95 -0.18 26.92
CA GLU A 328 19.75 -1.01 26.69
C GLU A 328 18.88 -0.38 25.64
N ILE A 329 18.57 -1.14 24.60
CA ILE A 329 17.67 -0.70 23.50
C ILE A 329 16.25 -1.18 23.81
N GLN A 330 15.41 -0.28 24.25
CA GLN A 330 13.98 -0.50 24.44
C GLN A 330 13.17 0.09 23.28
N GLY A 331 11.89 -0.29 23.16
CA GLY A 331 11.02 0.16 22.06
C GLY A 331 10.90 1.68 21.98
N ASP A 332 10.75 2.36 23.13
CA ASP A 332 10.61 3.82 23.18
C ASP A 332 11.90 4.54 22.75
N PHE A 333 13.06 4.03 23.17
CA PHE A 333 14.34 4.54 22.70
C PHE A 333 14.44 4.45 21.18
N MET A 334 14.06 3.32 20.60
CA MET A 334 14.11 3.10 19.17
C MET A 334 13.23 4.10 18.41
N GLN A 335 12.01 4.32 18.89
CA GLN A 335 11.09 5.28 18.24
C GLN A 335 11.61 6.71 18.34
N SER A 336 12.07 7.14 19.52
CA SER A 336 12.67 8.45 19.73
C SER A 336 13.91 8.66 18.85
N CYS A 337 14.75 7.63 18.73
CA CYS A 337 15.94 7.67 17.89
C CYS A 337 15.60 7.82 16.39
N TRP A 338 14.58 7.10 15.89
CA TRP A 338 14.09 7.26 14.53
C TRP A 338 13.56 8.67 14.27
N VAL A 339 12.79 9.25 15.21
CA VAL A 339 12.29 10.63 15.09
C VAL A 339 13.45 11.61 15.00
N TYR A 340 14.42 11.52 15.92
CA TYR A 340 15.63 12.35 15.93
C TYR A 340 16.39 12.24 14.60
N ILE A 341 16.70 11.02 14.17
CA ILE A 341 17.45 10.76 12.94
C ILE A 341 16.74 11.32 11.70
N ILE A 342 15.46 11.08 11.55
CA ILE A 342 14.68 11.57 10.41
C ILE A 342 14.65 13.10 10.41
N ALA A 343 14.40 13.73 11.55
CA ALA A 343 14.35 15.17 11.67
C ALA A 343 15.65 15.86 11.27
N HIS A 344 16.80 15.27 11.64
CA HIS A 344 18.12 15.84 11.40
C HIS A 344 18.78 15.38 10.09
N SER A 345 18.20 14.37 9.41
CA SER A 345 18.80 13.80 8.19
C SER A 345 18.77 14.73 6.98
N GLY A 346 17.78 15.59 6.87
CA GLY A 346 17.48 16.34 5.66
C GLY A 346 17.04 15.45 4.48
N ALA A 347 16.52 14.25 4.75
CA ALA A 347 15.90 13.38 3.75
C ALA A 347 14.66 14.04 3.17
N LYS A 348 14.33 13.69 1.93
CA LYS A 348 13.19 14.25 1.18
C LYS A 348 12.17 13.18 0.83
N ASN A 349 10.97 13.62 0.49
CA ASN A 349 9.84 12.76 0.12
C ASN A 349 9.43 11.80 1.24
N LEU A 350 9.61 12.22 2.48
CA LEU A 350 9.35 11.40 3.67
C LEU A 350 7.90 10.95 3.74
N ILE A 351 6.95 11.82 3.40
CA ILE A 351 5.52 11.49 3.40
C ILE A 351 5.23 10.42 2.34
N ALA A 352 5.76 10.59 1.13
CA ALA A 352 5.55 9.61 0.06
C ALA A 352 6.19 8.24 0.39
N GLU A 353 7.39 8.22 0.98
CA GLU A 353 8.08 7.01 1.41
C GLU A 353 7.34 6.30 2.55
N SER A 354 6.87 7.06 3.54
CA SER A 354 6.05 6.54 4.65
C SER A 354 4.76 5.90 4.13
N LEU A 355 4.06 6.57 3.23
CA LEU A 355 2.84 6.04 2.60
C LEU A 355 3.13 4.81 1.74
N PHE A 356 4.26 4.76 1.04
CA PHE A 356 4.65 3.56 0.30
C PHE A 356 4.78 2.35 1.23
N PHE A 357 5.49 2.48 2.35
CA PHE A 357 5.58 1.40 3.32
C PHE A 357 4.24 1.04 3.95
N LYS A 358 3.45 2.03 4.31
CA LYS A 358 2.15 1.82 4.95
C LYS A 358 1.17 1.08 4.05
N LEU A 359 1.14 1.43 2.76
CA LEU A 359 0.08 1.04 1.84
C LEU A 359 0.48 -0.08 0.87
N PHE A 360 1.76 -0.14 0.50
CA PHE A 360 2.21 -0.98 -0.60
C PHE A 360 3.27 -2.02 -0.20
N GLN A 361 3.72 -2.02 1.04
CA GLN A 361 4.73 -2.99 1.47
C GLN A 361 4.23 -4.43 1.36
N VAL A 362 5.02 -5.28 0.70
CA VAL A 362 4.87 -6.74 0.79
C VAL A 362 5.50 -7.22 2.11
N LYS A 363 4.67 -7.48 3.12
CA LYS A 363 5.14 -7.85 4.46
C LYS A 363 5.86 -9.19 4.45
N LYS A 364 7.09 -9.21 4.96
CA LYS A 364 7.85 -10.46 5.09
C LYS A 364 7.22 -11.41 6.13
N GLY A 365 6.50 -10.85 7.11
CA GLY A 365 5.91 -11.62 8.22
C GLY A 365 6.96 -12.09 9.23
N ILE A 366 8.09 -11.39 9.28
CA ILE A 366 9.17 -11.61 10.24
C ILE A 366 9.20 -10.38 11.14
N GLY A 367 8.88 -10.53 12.42
CA GLY A 367 8.56 -9.46 13.37
C GLY A 367 9.52 -8.28 13.41
N GLU A 368 10.85 -8.49 13.29
CA GLU A 368 11.85 -7.43 13.34
C GLU A 368 11.78 -6.49 12.12
N ASN A 369 11.63 -7.04 10.91
CA ASN A 369 11.54 -6.24 9.68
C ASN A 369 10.30 -5.36 9.67
N ASP A 370 9.16 -5.93 10.09
CA ASP A 370 7.90 -5.19 10.18
C ASP A 370 7.97 -4.13 11.29
N TYR A 371 8.70 -4.40 12.38
CA TYR A 371 8.92 -3.43 13.45
C TYR A 371 9.71 -2.22 12.98
N ILE A 372 10.83 -2.42 12.25
CA ILE A 372 11.69 -1.33 11.77
C ILE A 372 10.94 -0.45 10.76
N THR A 373 10.24 -1.05 9.81
CA THR A 373 9.45 -0.27 8.84
C THR A 373 8.31 0.49 9.49
N ASN A 374 7.64 -0.10 10.49
CA ASN A 374 6.61 0.59 11.27
C ASN A 374 7.21 1.73 12.10
N SER A 375 8.42 1.57 12.66
CA SER A 375 9.10 2.63 13.40
C SER A 375 9.46 3.83 12.50
N PHE A 376 9.91 3.56 11.27
CA PHE A 376 10.12 4.61 10.28
C PHE A 376 8.82 5.34 9.93
N VAL A 377 7.75 4.60 9.62
CA VAL A 377 6.42 5.16 9.30
C VAL A 377 5.91 6.01 10.48
N PHE A 378 5.97 5.47 11.69
CA PHE A 378 5.56 6.17 12.91
C PHE A 378 6.34 7.48 13.09
N ALA A 379 7.67 7.45 12.93
CA ALA A 379 8.50 8.64 13.12
C ALA A 379 8.14 9.75 12.10
N VAL A 380 7.92 9.40 10.84
CA VAL A 380 7.47 10.37 9.82
C VAL A 380 6.09 10.92 10.15
N GLU A 381 5.14 10.08 10.54
CA GLU A 381 3.79 10.51 10.94
C GLU A 381 3.82 11.38 12.21
N TYR A 382 4.67 11.07 13.18
CA TYR A 382 4.86 11.87 14.38
C TYR A 382 5.36 13.27 14.03
N ILE A 383 6.45 13.39 13.26
CA ILE A 383 7.01 14.68 12.82
C ILE A 383 5.97 15.48 12.03
N LYS A 384 5.25 14.82 11.12
CA LYS A 384 4.19 15.46 10.34
C LYS A 384 3.09 16.00 11.24
N ASN A 385 2.63 15.22 12.20
CA ASN A 385 1.57 15.62 13.12
C ASN A 385 2.00 16.79 14.02
N GLU A 386 3.22 16.77 14.55
CA GLU A 386 3.75 17.84 15.38
C GLU A 386 3.90 19.18 14.64
N LEU A 387 4.18 19.13 13.34
CA LEU A 387 4.46 20.33 12.57
C LEU A 387 3.29 20.82 11.71
N LEU A 388 2.44 19.93 11.20
CA LEU A 388 1.40 20.29 10.22
C LEU A 388 -0.02 20.26 10.77
N ARG A 389 -0.27 19.70 11.97
CA ARG A 389 -1.61 19.75 12.58
C ARG A 389 -2.05 21.20 12.77
N SER A 390 -3.25 21.51 12.30
CA SER A 390 -3.95 22.72 12.70
C SER A 390 -4.60 22.54 14.07
N GLU A 391 -4.73 23.61 14.85
CA GLU A 391 -5.43 23.59 16.15
C GLU A 391 -6.87 23.07 16.06
N LYS A 392 -7.45 23.01 14.87
CA LYS A 392 -8.81 22.48 14.62
C LYS A 392 -8.89 20.96 14.58
N ASP A 393 -7.77 20.26 14.39
CA ASP A 393 -7.73 18.79 14.27
C ASP A 393 -7.50 18.06 15.61
N ILE A 394 -7.40 18.81 16.72
CA ILE A 394 -7.04 18.27 18.06
C ILE A 394 -8.12 17.33 18.63
N ASN A 395 -9.32 17.28 18.06
CA ASN A 395 -10.46 16.60 18.69
C ASN A 395 -10.73 15.15 18.25
N VAL A 396 -9.93 14.50 17.39
CA VAL A 396 -10.35 13.21 16.85
C VAL A 396 -9.53 12.00 17.29
N TYR A 397 -8.24 12.10 17.57
CA TYR A 397 -7.47 10.92 18.03
C TYR A 397 -6.29 11.31 18.96
N MET A 398 -6.55 11.57 20.21
CA MET A 398 -5.53 11.46 21.25
C MET A 398 -5.40 9.99 21.68
N VAL A 399 -4.59 9.22 21.00
CA VAL A 399 -3.98 8.05 21.62
C VAL A 399 -2.86 8.60 22.50
N LYS A 400 -3.17 8.79 23.78
CA LYS A 400 -2.13 9.09 24.78
C LYS A 400 -1.11 7.95 24.74
N PRO A 401 0.20 8.22 24.74
CA PRO A 401 1.18 7.19 24.98
C PRO A 401 0.83 6.55 26.35
N PHE A 402 0.81 5.23 26.39
CA PHE A 402 0.65 4.47 27.63
C PHE A 402 1.81 4.82 28.55
N ILE A 403 1.56 5.73 29.50
CA ILE A 403 2.44 5.90 30.64
C ILE A 403 2.16 4.72 31.55
N VAL A 404 3.03 3.75 31.54
CA VAL A 404 3.08 2.74 32.61
C VAL A 404 3.71 3.44 33.80
N GLU A 405 2.87 3.92 34.73
CA GLU A 405 3.33 4.30 36.08
C GLU A 405 3.88 3.01 36.71
N THR A 406 5.19 2.93 36.84
CA THR A 406 5.84 1.99 37.74
C THR A 406 5.51 2.45 39.17
N GLN A 407 4.56 1.78 39.82
CA GLN A 407 4.44 1.85 41.26
C GLN A 407 5.69 1.21 41.89
N GLU A 408 6.30 1.94 42.80
CA GLU A 408 7.41 1.55 43.69
C GLU A 408 7.12 0.27 44.50
#